data_6f1f1f3b4506baf4d37a383b75d5bbdc
#
_entry.id   6f1f1f3b4506baf4d37a383b75d5bbdc
#
_cell.length_a   1.000
_cell.length_b   1.000
_cell.length_c   1.000
_cell.angle_alpha   90.00
_cell.angle_beta   90.00
_cell.angle_gamma   90.00
#
_symmetry.space_group_name_H-M   'P 1'
#
loop_
_entity.id
_entity.type
_entity.pdbx_description
1 polymer ?
#
loop_
_entity_poly.entity_id
_entity_poly.type
_entity_poly.pdbx_seq_one_letter_code
_entity_poly.pdbx_strand_id
1 'polypeptide(L)'
;MVQDPIKKLDEADPLSKYASFVYRVLGRKLLQNDNFRKFFYKKIYQEKYETVLLKANMRVMPEEYFSTIFITITGIGSLIILLSIVMLFFEHIYALYAYMAAVGLMVFGGFNLYNYPISISKKRGAEIDAAIPYLLPYMKILSTEVNLSKMLSIIDGFLIYKEIRAEFRKIKYYADFLGHDIHTSIRKSMESCPSRKLSDIMNDLATITSSGGDVYNYLVRKVNAEDKELQSIENKNIDTLLILSQVYVILLLIAPLFFTIMTSILSLIAMGDEGGGDNVGTIMGLLFGLPFLYIGFMLVIYYSKPLYARLPVDEEENEQQ
;
A
#
# COMPACT_ATOMS: atom_id res chain seq x y z
N MET A 1 14.10 -22.49 28.00
CA MET A 1 13.95 -23.08 26.67
C MET A 1 14.04 -21.94 25.68
N VAL A 2 15.25 -21.62 25.20
CA VAL A 2 15.52 -20.50 24.29
C VAL A 2 15.07 -20.99 22.92
N GLN A 3 13.87 -20.56 22.50
CA GLN A 3 13.44 -20.78 21.13
C GLN A 3 14.31 -19.93 20.19
N ASP A 4 14.98 -20.62 19.27
CA ASP A 4 15.86 -20.07 18.24
C ASP A 4 15.25 -18.84 17.56
N PRO A 5 15.84 -17.65 17.69
CA PRO A 5 15.31 -16.44 17.04
C PRO A 5 15.34 -16.55 15.51
N ILE A 6 16.07 -17.51 14.97
CA ILE A 6 16.18 -17.75 13.52
C ILE A 6 14.91 -18.42 12.97
N LYS A 7 14.17 -19.21 13.74
CA LYS A 7 12.99 -19.96 13.29
C LYS A 7 11.75 -19.08 13.09
N LYS A 8 11.66 -17.92 13.76
CA LYS A 8 10.57 -16.93 13.59
C LYS A 8 10.79 -15.95 12.43
N LEU A 9 11.94 -16.07 11.74
CA LEU A 9 12.30 -15.32 10.56
C LEU A 9 11.79 -15.96 9.25
N ASP A 10 11.03 -17.04 9.34
CA ASP A 10 10.65 -17.90 8.21
C ASP A 10 9.36 -17.46 7.48
N GLU A 11 8.76 -16.35 7.85
CA GLU A 11 7.73 -15.69 7.04
C GLU A 11 8.38 -14.75 5.99
N ALA A 12 9.32 -15.27 5.21
CA ALA A 12 9.76 -14.60 4.00
C ALA A 12 8.59 -14.60 3.01
N ASP A 13 8.24 -13.40 2.54
CA ASP A 13 7.24 -13.17 1.50
C ASP A 13 7.31 -14.27 0.43
N PRO A 14 6.20 -14.92 0.04
CA PRO A 14 6.21 -16.03 -0.92
C PRO A 14 6.92 -15.65 -2.23
N LEU A 15 6.87 -14.37 -2.62
CA LEU A 15 7.58 -13.85 -3.78
C LEU A 15 9.10 -13.79 -3.58
N SER A 16 9.59 -13.57 -2.36
CA SER A 16 11.02 -13.60 -2.07
C SER A 16 11.58 -15.04 -2.13
N LYS A 17 10.81 -16.03 -1.68
CA LYS A 17 11.14 -17.46 -1.81
C LYS A 17 11.18 -17.88 -3.28
N TYR A 18 10.17 -17.45 -4.06
CA TYR A 18 10.12 -17.69 -5.50
C TYR A 18 11.31 -17.03 -6.23
N ALA A 19 11.62 -15.77 -5.91
CA ALA A 19 12.73 -15.03 -6.52
C ALA A 19 14.07 -15.73 -6.26
N SER A 20 14.34 -16.15 -5.03
CA SER A 20 15.58 -16.86 -4.69
C SER A 20 15.66 -18.23 -5.36
N PHE A 21 14.55 -18.92 -5.55
CA PHE A 21 14.48 -20.20 -6.25
C PHE A 21 14.76 -20.04 -7.76
N VAL A 22 14.05 -19.12 -8.43
CA VAL A 22 14.22 -18.86 -9.87
C VAL A 22 15.65 -18.37 -10.18
N TYR A 23 16.19 -17.48 -9.33
CA TYR A 23 17.58 -17.04 -9.46
C TYR A 23 18.57 -18.19 -9.35
N ARG A 24 18.40 -19.07 -8.38
CA ARG A 24 19.28 -20.22 -8.15
C ARG A 24 19.28 -21.19 -9.33
N VAL A 25 18.11 -21.41 -9.96
CA VAL A 25 17.95 -22.39 -11.06
C VAL A 25 18.37 -21.80 -12.42
N LEU A 26 17.94 -20.59 -12.75
CA LEU A 26 18.10 -20.00 -14.09
C LEU A 26 18.89 -18.68 -14.07
N GLY A 27 18.71 -17.84 -13.06
CA GLY A 27 19.28 -16.50 -13.02
C GLY A 27 20.80 -16.48 -12.96
N ARG A 28 21.42 -17.45 -12.28
CA ARG A 28 22.88 -17.57 -12.18
C ARG A 28 23.54 -17.75 -13.56
N LYS A 29 22.91 -18.50 -14.46
CA LYS A 29 23.43 -18.69 -15.83
C LYS A 29 23.26 -17.45 -16.71
N LEU A 30 22.18 -16.69 -16.53
CA LEU A 30 21.91 -15.46 -17.27
C LEU A 30 22.84 -14.31 -16.87
N LEU A 31 23.14 -14.15 -15.57
CA LEU A 31 24.03 -13.11 -15.06
C LEU A 31 25.52 -13.39 -15.32
N GLN A 32 25.86 -14.62 -15.72
CA GLN A 32 27.22 -14.98 -16.14
C GLN A 32 27.61 -14.33 -17.49
N ASN A 33 26.62 -13.82 -18.26
CA ASN A 33 26.86 -13.09 -19.49
C ASN A 33 27.12 -11.60 -19.19
N ASP A 34 28.36 -11.14 -19.36
CA ASP A 34 28.82 -9.79 -19.03
C ASP A 34 28.06 -8.67 -19.76
N ASN A 35 27.62 -8.92 -21.01
CA ASN A 35 26.85 -7.94 -21.78
C ASN A 35 25.44 -7.74 -21.21
N PHE A 36 24.80 -8.82 -20.76
CA PHE A 36 23.48 -8.81 -20.12
C PHE A 36 23.55 -8.11 -18.76
N ARG A 37 24.57 -8.43 -17.98
CA ARG A 37 24.84 -7.80 -16.68
C ARG A 37 25.04 -6.30 -16.81
N LYS A 38 25.88 -5.82 -17.75
CA LYS A 38 26.13 -4.39 -17.98
C LYS A 38 24.90 -3.63 -18.44
N PHE A 39 24.05 -4.23 -19.29
CA PHE A 39 22.81 -3.61 -19.75
C PHE A 39 21.81 -3.41 -18.59
N PHE A 40 21.65 -4.42 -17.73
CA PHE A 40 20.79 -4.34 -16.56
C PHE A 40 21.35 -3.41 -15.49
N TYR A 41 22.64 -3.49 -15.18
CA TYR A 41 23.29 -2.63 -14.18
C TYR A 41 23.19 -1.15 -14.55
N LYS A 42 23.40 -0.78 -15.80
CA LYS A 42 23.43 0.64 -16.21
C LYS A 42 22.04 1.28 -16.26
N LYS A 43 20.98 0.51 -16.51
CA LYS A 43 19.62 1.05 -16.73
C LYS A 43 18.66 0.87 -15.55
N ILE A 44 18.90 -0.13 -14.69
CA ILE A 44 17.95 -0.57 -13.65
C ILE A 44 18.53 -0.42 -12.23
N TYR A 45 19.86 -0.46 -12.08
CA TYR A 45 20.56 -0.31 -10.82
C TYR A 45 20.67 1.18 -10.45
N GLN A 46 19.55 1.80 -10.14
CA GLN A 46 19.54 3.03 -9.38
C GLN A 46 19.59 2.63 -7.91
N GLU A 47 20.48 3.24 -7.12
CA GLU A 47 20.58 3.13 -5.64
C GLU A 47 19.20 3.21 -4.96
N LYS A 48 18.26 3.88 -5.61
CA LYS A 48 16.86 4.03 -5.20
C LYS A 48 16.08 2.71 -5.08
N TYR A 49 16.39 1.67 -5.86
CA TYR A 49 15.64 0.42 -5.84
C TYR A 49 16.12 -0.53 -4.73
N GLU A 50 17.40 -0.50 -4.41
CA GLU A 50 17.95 -1.21 -3.26
C GLU A 50 17.30 -0.74 -1.96
N THR A 51 17.20 0.58 -1.78
CA THR A 51 16.52 1.15 -0.61
C THR A 51 15.03 0.77 -0.55
N VAL A 52 14.35 0.61 -1.69
CA VAL A 52 12.95 0.14 -1.72
C VAL A 52 12.83 -1.31 -1.27
N LEU A 53 13.72 -2.20 -1.70
CA LEU A 53 13.74 -3.60 -1.27
C LEU A 53 14.03 -3.72 0.22
N LEU A 54 14.97 -2.93 0.74
CA LEU A 54 15.26 -2.86 2.18
C LEU A 54 14.04 -2.36 2.97
N LYS A 55 13.35 -1.32 2.48
CA LYS A 55 12.11 -0.80 3.08
C LYS A 55 10.96 -1.81 3.02
N ALA A 56 10.89 -2.61 1.95
CA ALA A 56 9.93 -3.70 1.84
C ALA A 56 10.28 -4.91 2.75
N ASN A 57 11.46 -4.88 3.41
CA ASN A 57 12.00 -5.99 4.19
C ASN A 57 12.13 -7.30 3.41
N MET A 58 12.33 -7.17 2.08
CA MET A 58 12.55 -8.31 1.21
C MET A 58 14.02 -8.75 1.30
N ARG A 59 14.25 -10.02 1.68
CA ARG A 59 15.59 -10.61 1.80
C ARG A 59 16.09 -11.13 0.45
N VAL A 60 16.03 -10.30 -0.58
CA VAL A 60 16.42 -10.64 -1.94
C VAL A 60 17.37 -9.56 -2.43
N MET A 61 18.48 -9.94 -3.03
CA MET A 61 19.34 -8.97 -3.67
C MET A 61 18.62 -8.34 -4.89
N PRO A 62 18.86 -7.06 -5.19
CA PRO A 62 18.26 -6.41 -6.37
C PRO A 62 18.46 -7.21 -7.65
N GLU A 63 19.64 -7.81 -7.81
CA GLU A 63 20.02 -8.65 -8.96
C GLU A 63 19.13 -9.90 -9.08
N GLU A 64 18.88 -10.56 -7.95
CA GLU A 64 18.02 -11.74 -7.88
C GLU A 64 16.58 -11.39 -8.26
N TYR A 65 16.09 -10.27 -7.74
CA TYR A 65 14.73 -9.82 -8.00
C TYR A 65 14.51 -9.46 -9.48
N PHE A 66 15.42 -8.70 -10.07
CA PHE A 66 15.31 -8.31 -11.48
C PHE A 66 15.49 -9.50 -12.43
N SER A 67 16.42 -10.41 -12.13
CA SER A 67 16.57 -11.63 -12.93
C SER A 67 15.29 -12.48 -12.91
N THR A 68 14.63 -12.51 -11.77
CA THR A 68 13.34 -13.23 -11.60
C THR A 68 12.23 -12.59 -12.43
N ILE A 69 12.10 -11.27 -12.37
CA ILE A 69 11.13 -10.53 -13.20
C ILE A 69 11.37 -10.87 -14.68
N PHE A 70 12.61 -10.77 -15.14
CA PHE A 70 12.96 -11.03 -16.53
C PHE A 70 12.64 -12.46 -16.96
N ILE A 71 13.04 -13.46 -16.17
CA ILE A 71 12.78 -14.88 -16.44
C ILE A 71 11.27 -15.16 -16.46
N THR A 72 10.53 -14.60 -15.51
CA THR A 72 9.09 -14.82 -15.41
C THR A 72 8.36 -14.22 -16.62
N ILE A 73 8.70 -12.98 -17.00
CA ILE A 73 8.10 -12.30 -18.15
C ILE A 73 8.47 -13.06 -19.45
N THR A 74 9.74 -13.44 -19.62
CA THR A 74 10.20 -14.18 -20.82
C THR A 74 9.58 -15.58 -20.87
N GLY A 75 9.46 -16.26 -19.73
CA GLY A 75 8.86 -17.60 -19.64
C GLY A 75 7.37 -17.59 -19.98
N ILE A 76 6.60 -16.70 -19.37
CA ILE A 76 5.17 -16.54 -19.66
C ILE A 76 5.00 -16.11 -21.12
N GLY A 77 5.82 -15.18 -21.60
CA GLY A 77 5.76 -14.70 -22.98
C GLY A 77 6.05 -15.77 -24.01
N SER A 78 7.05 -16.60 -23.79
CA SER A 78 7.36 -17.70 -24.70
C SER A 78 6.22 -18.73 -24.76
N LEU A 79 5.60 -19.02 -23.64
CA LEU A 79 4.46 -19.93 -23.57
C LEU A 79 3.25 -19.40 -24.35
N ILE A 80 2.94 -18.11 -24.23
CA ILE A 80 1.82 -17.49 -24.92
C ILE A 80 2.08 -17.37 -26.42
N ILE A 81 3.32 -17.08 -26.84
CA ILE A 81 3.73 -17.09 -28.26
C ILE A 81 3.57 -18.50 -28.84
N LEU A 82 3.94 -19.53 -28.11
CA LEU A 82 3.79 -20.93 -28.53
C LEU A 82 2.30 -21.29 -28.71
N LEU A 83 1.46 -20.86 -27.78
CA LEU A 83 -0.01 -21.02 -27.87
C LEU A 83 -0.59 -20.27 -29.07
N SER A 84 -0.11 -19.06 -29.36
CA SER A 84 -0.59 -18.27 -30.51
C SER A 84 -0.20 -18.89 -31.85
N ILE A 85 0.97 -19.54 -31.94
CA ILE A 85 1.41 -20.29 -33.11
C ILE A 85 0.49 -21.50 -33.36
N VAL A 86 0.07 -22.20 -32.31
CA VAL A 86 -0.91 -23.30 -32.42
C VAL A 86 -2.25 -22.79 -32.92
N MET A 87 -2.70 -21.63 -32.48
CA MET A 87 -3.96 -21.00 -32.91
C MET A 87 -3.93 -20.56 -34.41
N LEU A 88 -2.76 -20.29 -34.97
CA LEU A 88 -2.60 -19.99 -36.41
C LEU A 88 -3.07 -21.15 -37.32
N PHE A 89 -3.04 -22.39 -36.82
CA PHE A 89 -3.55 -23.54 -37.55
C PHE A 89 -5.08 -23.65 -37.63
N PHE A 90 -5.78 -22.91 -36.72
CA PHE A 90 -7.27 -22.97 -36.67
C PHE A 90 -7.91 -21.79 -37.40
N GLU A 91 -7.53 -20.53 -37.14
CA GLU A 91 -8.01 -19.35 -37.89
C GLU A 91 -7.10 -18.14 -37.64
N HIS A 92 -6.71 -17.42 -38.72
CA HIS A 92 -5.74 -16.32 -38.65
C HIS A 92 -6.20 -15.11 -37.84
N ILE A 93 -7.50 -14.82 -37.78
CA ILE A 93 -8.07 -13.68 -37.07
C ILE A 93 -7.92 -13.85 -35.53
N TYR A 94 -8.22 -15.04 -35.01
CA TYR A 94 -8.12 -15.32 -33.57
C TYR A 94 -6.67 -15.33 -33.07
N ALA A 95 -5.72 -15.72 -33.91
CA ALA A 95 -4.30 -15.67 -33.62
C ALA A 95 -3.80 -14.23 -33.41
N LEU A 96 -4.29 -13.27 -34.19
CA LEU A 96 -3.94 -11.84 -34.03
C LEU A 96 -4.43 -11.29 -32.70
N TYR A 97 -5.68 -11.57 -32.33
CA TYR A 97 -6.23 -11.16 -31.03
C TYR A 97 -5.49 -11.81 -29.86
N ALA A 98 -5.16 -13.09 -29.96
CA ALA A 98 -4.37 -13.81 -28.95
C ALA A 98 -2.98 -13.20 -28.78
N TYR A 99 -2.31 -12.82 -29.87
CA TYR A 99 -1.00 -12.17 -29.82
C TYR A 99 -1.07 -10.78 -29.16
N MET A 100 -2.06 -9.96 -29.51
CA MET A 100 -2.26 -8.65 -28.87
C MET A 100 -2.56 -8.77 -27.37
N ALA A 101 -3.40 -9.74 -27.01
CA ALA A 101 -3.68 -10.03 -25.59
C ALA A 101 -2.42 -10.50 -24.84
N ALA A 102 -1.57 -11.31 -25.48
CA ALA A 102 -0.30 -11.78 -24.94
C ALA A 102 0.66 -10.64 -24.62
N VAL A 103 0.83 -9.72 -25.57
CA VAL A 103 1.69 -8.53 -25.38
C VAL A 103 1.13 -7.66 -24.25
N GLY A 104 -0.19 -7.45 -24.19
CA GLY A 104 -0.84 -6.73 -23.12
C GLY A 104 -0.60 -7.35 -21.74
N LEU A 105 -0.74 -8.67 -21.61
CA LEU A 105 -0.49 -9.40 -20.37
C LEU A 105 0.99 -9.37 -19.94
N MET A 106 1.93 -9.42 -20.89
CA MET A 106 3.36 -9.27 -20.58
C MET A 106 3.68 -7.90 -20.01
N VAL A 107 3.18 -6.82 -20.64
CA VAL A 107 3.42 -5.45 -20.17
C VAL A 107 2.77 -5.24 -18.80
N PHE A 108 1.52 -5.67 -18.65
CA PHE A 108 0.77 -5.57 -17.39
C PHE A 108 1.42 -6.38 -16.26
N GLY A 109 1.82 -7.63 -16.53
CA GLY A 109 2.51 -8.48 -15.56
C GLY A 109 3.86 -7.92 -15.14
N GLY A 110 4.66 -7.44 -16.08
CA GLY A 110 5.95 -6.80 -15.84
C GLY A 110 5.81 -5.54 -14.99
N PHE A 111 4.82 -4.70 -15.30
CA PHE A 111 4.53 -3.49 -14.53
C PHE A 111 4.10 -3.81 -13.09
N ASN A 112 3.25 -4.81 -12.89
CA ASN A 112 2.83 -5.24 -11.55
C ASN A 112 4.01 -5.80 -10.74
N LEU A 113 4.84 -6.68 -11.31
CA LEU A 113 6.02 -7.23 -10.64
C LEU A 113 7.04 -6.14 -10.29
N TYR A 114 7.23 -5.16 -11.18
CA TYR A 114 8.11 -4.02 -10.90
C TYR A 114 7.61 -3.16 -9.73
N ASN A 115 6.31 -2.89 -9.66
CA ASN A 115 5.72 -2.05 -8.62
C ASN A 115 5.47 -2.78 -7.29
N TYR A 116 5.55 -4.11 -7.26
CA TYR A 116 5.24 -4.92 -6.09
C TYR A 116 6.04 -4.54 -4.83
N PRO A 117 7.38 -4.41 -4.84
CA PRO A 117 8.14 -4.00 -3.66
C PRO A 117 7.79 -2.58 -3.20
N ILE A 118 7.49 -1.68 -4.15
CA ILE A 118 7.07 -0.31 -3.85
C ILE A 118 5.74 -0.33 -3.10
N SER A 119 4.81 -1.17 -3.54
CA SER A 119 3.50 -1.34 -2.90
C SER A 119 3.63 -1.91 -1.48
N ILE A 120 4.45 -2.94 -1.28
CA ILE A 120 4.73 -3.51 0.05
C ILE A 120 5.39 -2.47 0.96
N SER A 121 6.41 -1.76 0.48
CA SER A 121 7.08 -0.71 1.26
C SER A 121 6.08 0.37 1.70
N LYS A 122 5.18 0.80 0.80
CA LYS A 122 4.12 1.77 1.14
C LYS A 122 3.12 1.22 2.16
N LYS A 123 2.69 -0.05 2.00
CA LYS A 123 1.77 -0.70 2.93
C LYS A 123 2.37 -0.76 4.33
N ARG A 124 3.62 -1.25 4.45
CA ARG A 124 4.36 -1.28 5.73
C ARG A 124 4.54 0.11 6.34
N GLY A 125 4.87 1.12 5.53
CA GLY A 125 4.95 2.50 5.98
C GLY A 125 3.64 3.00 6.56
N ALA A 126 2.52 2.74 5.89
CA ALA A 126 1.19 3.13 6.35
C ALA A 126 0.77 2.41 7.65
N GLU A 127 1.12 1.12 7.81
CA GLU A 127 0.88 0.37 9.04
C GLU A 127 1.68 0.94 10.23
N ILE A 128 2.94 1.33 10.00
CA ILE A 128 3.76 2.00 11.01
C ILE A 128 3.17 3.38 11.35
N ASP A 129 2.81 4.18 10.35
CA ASP A 129 2.25 5.53 10.54
C ASP A 129 0.95 5.48 11.35
N ALA A 130 0.08 4.49 11.08
CA ALA A 130 -1.16 4.28 11.83
C ALA A 130 -0.92 3.89 13.30
N ALA A 131 0.22 3.32 13.62
CA ALA A 131 0.57 2.91 14.98
C ALA A 131 1.30 4.00 15.79
N ILE A 132 1.82 5.05 15.15
CA ILE A 132 2.55 6.15 15.81
C ILE A 132 1.72 6.84 16.91
N PRO A 133 0.40 7.12 16.74
CA PRO A 133 -0.41 7.75 17.77
C PRO A 133 -0.46 6.96 19.09
N TYR A 134 -0.30 5.66 19.01
CA TYR A 134 -0.27 4.77 20.19
C TYR A 134 1.14 4.60 20.74
N LEU A 135 2.16 4.62 19.86
CA LEU A 135 3.55 4.48 20.22
C LEU A 135 4.06 5.70 21.00
N LEU A 136 3.76 6.92 20.55
CA LEU A 136 4.28 8.15 21.15
C LEU A 136 3.88 8.36 22.62
N PRO A 137 2.60 8.20 23.02
CA PRO A 137 2.22 8.26 24.44
C PRO A 137 2.94 7.22 25.28
N TYR A 138 3.12 6.01 24.74
CA TYR A 138 3.87 4.96 25.43
C TYR A 138 5.35 5.33 25.64
N MET A 139 6.00 5.84 24.59
CA MET A 139 7.37 6.34 24.70
C MET A 139 7.49 7.50 25.70
N LYS A 140 6.51 8.41 25.73
CA LYS A 140 6.48 9.51 26.68
C LYS A 140 6.46 9.00 28.12
N ILE A 141 5.65 8.00 28.43
CA ILE A 141 5.62 7.40 29.78
C ILE A 141 6.96 6.76 30.13
N LEU A 142 7.53 5.98 29.22
CA LEU A 142 8.82 5.33 29.44
C LEU A 142 9.98 6.33 29.63
N SER A 143 9.93 7.46 28.96
CA SER A 143 10.99 8.48 29.04
C SER A 143 11.13 9.14 30.42
N THR A 144 10.14 8.98 31.31
CA THR A 144 10.22 9.49 32.69
C THR A 144 11.07 8.60 33.60
N GLU A 145 11.18 7.31 33.31
CA GLU A 145 11.78 6.33 34.21
C GLU A 145 13.07 5.71 33.66
N VAL A 146 13.25 5.69 32.34
CA VAL A 146 14.36 4.96 31.73
C VAL A 146 15.07 5.78 30.66
N ASN A 147 16.37 5.48 30.46
CA ASN A 147 17.15 6.07 29.38
C ASN A 147 16.72 5.52 27.99
N LEU A 148 17.14 6.20 26.91
CA LEU A 148 16.77 5.87 25.54
C LEU A 148 17.05 4.41 25.18
N SER A 149 18.22 3.85 25.52
CA SER A 149 18.58 2.47 25.21
C SER A 149 17.62 1.45 25.84
N LYS A 150 17.28 1.65 27.12
CA LYS A 150 16.35 0.78 27.84
C LYS A 150 14.91 0.97 27.36
N MET A 151 14.52 2.19 27.02
CA MET A 151 13.22 2.48 26.41
C MET A 151 13.04 1.69 25.11
N LEU A 152 14.02 1.72 24.20
CA LEU A 152 13.97 0.99 22.94
C LEU A 152 13.90 -0.54 23.14
N SER A 153 14.59 -1.07 24.16
CA SER A 153 14.54 -2.49 24.48
C SER A 153 13.16 -2.94 25.03
N ILE A 154 12.46 -2.06 25.76
CA ILE A 154 11.11 -2.32 26.29
C ILE A 154 10.09 -2.32 25.13
N ILE A 155 10.22 -1.39 24.18
CA ILE A 155 9.34 -1.27 23.03
C ILE A 155 9.44 -2.51 22.11
N ASP A 156 10.62 -3.16 22.03
CA ASP A 156 10.74 -4.44 21.30
C ASP A 156 9.78 -5.52 21.85
N GLY A 157 9.39 -5.43 23.14
CA GLY A 157 8.36 -6.25 23.77
C GLY A 157 6.91 -5.82 23.47
N PHE A 158 6.69 -4.70 22.77
CA PHE A 158 5.36 -4.17 22.46
C PHE A 158 4.68 -5.03 21.40
N LEU A 159 3.75 -5.89 21.84
CA LEU A 159 3.23 -7.01 21.07
C LEU A 159 2.23 -6.65 19.97
N ILE A 160 1.61 -5.46 20.03
CA ILE A 160 0.42 -5.12 19.23
C ILE A 160 0.75 -4.83 17.76
N TYR A 161 1.94 -4.26 17.46
CA TYR A 161 2.28 -3.81 16.10
C TYR A 161 3.53 -4.49 15.56
N LYS A 162 3.34 -5.51 14.71
CA LYS A 162 4.40 -6.35 14.12
C LYS A 162 5.46 -5.51 13.38
N GLU A 163 5.01 -4.51 12.63
CA GLU A 163 5.91 -3.69 11.80
C GLU A 163 6.78 -2.74 12.62
N ILE A 164 6.23 -2.12 13.67
CA ILE A 164 7.03 -1.31 14.61
C ILE A 164 8.09 -2.16 15.29
N ARG A 165 7.70 -3.34 15.79
CA ARG A 165 8.63 -4.28 16.41
C ARG A 165 9.78 -4.64 15.46
N ALA A 166 9.50 -4.84 14.17
CA ALA A 166 10.52 -5.17 13.19
C ALA A 166 11.57 -4.03 13.06
N GLU A 167 11.14 -2.77 13.08
CA GLU A 167 12.05 -1.63 12.99
C GLU A 167 12.87 -1.45 14.29
N PHE A 168 12.27 -1.59 15.46
CA PHE A 168 12.99 -1.53 16.74
C PHE A 168 13.98 -2.67 16.90
N ARG A 169 13.65 -3.87 16.41
CA ARG A 169 14.57 -5.01 16.39
C ARG A 169 15.80 -4.77 15.52
N LYS A 170 15.67 -4.01 14.41
CA LYS A 170 16.81 -3.60 13.60
C LYS A 170 17.75 -2.69 14.40
N ILE A 171 17.20 -1.71 15.16
CA ILE A 171 18.01 -0.83 16.02
C ILE A 171 18.81 -1.67 17.01
N LYS A 172 18.13 -2.61 17.69
CA LYS A 172 18.75 -3.51 18.64
C LYS A 172 19.83 -4.40 18.00
N TYR A 173 19.59 -4.89 16.79
CA TYR A 173 20.58 -5.66 16.03
C TYR A 173 21.85 -4.85 15.76
N TYR A 174 21.72 -3.57 15.35
CA TYR A 174 22.87 -2.69 15.14
C TYR A 174 23.62 -2.39 16.44
N ALA A 175 22.92 -2.21 17.56
CA ALA A 175 23.53 -1.94 18.85
C ALA A 175 24.20 -3.17 19.46
N ASP A 176 23.47 -4.28 19.59
CA ASP A 176 23.91 -5.46 20.36
C ASP A 176 24.86 -6.36 19.57
N PHE A 177 24.64 -6.57 18.25
CA PHE A 177 25.43 -7.48 17.44
C PHE A 177 26.57 -6.79 16.67
N LEU A 178 26.33 -5.56 16.18
CA LEU A 178 27.36 -4.82 15.43
C LEU A 178 28.17 -3.87 16.33
N GLY A 179 27.81 -3.73 17.62
CA GLY A 179 28.54 -2.90 18.59
C GLY A 179 28.52 -1.41 18.28
N HIS A 180 27.56 -0.94 17.50
CA HIS A 180 27.40 0.49 17.24
C HIS A 180 26.81 1.19 18.45
N ASP A 181 27.20 2.46 18.64
CA ASP A 181 26.53 3.33 19.60
C ASP A 181 25.03 3.46 19.25
N ILE A 182 24.20 3.68 20.29
CA ILE A 182 22.73 3.71 20.14
C ILE A 182 22.25 4.77 19.14
N HIS A 183 22.89 5.95 19.10
CA HIS A 183 22.54 7.02 18.19
C HIS A 183 22.85 6.63 16.73
N THR A 184 24.00 6.00 16.50
CA THR A 184 24.40 5.48 15.18
C THR A 184 23.50 4.32 14.75
N SER A 185 23.11 3.45 15.70
CA SER A 185 22.20 2.32 15.46
C SER A 185 20.81 2.80 15.01
N ILE A 186 20.28 3.81 15.67
CA ILE A 186 19.02 4.45 15.26
C ILE A 186 19.14 5.02 13.83
N ARG A 187 20.15 5.83 13.58
CA ARG A 187 20.33 6.48 12.28
C ARG A 187 20.43 5.49 11.14
N LYS A 188 21.27 4.45 11.29
CA LYS A 188 21.43 3.40 10.28
C LYS A 188 20.15 2.57 10.08
N SER A 189 19.42 2.26 11.15
CA SER A 189 18.16 1.53 11.04
C SER A 189 17.11 2.36 10.31
N MET A 190 17.04 3.65 10.59
CA MET A 190 16.04 4.54 10.01
C MET A 190 16.26 4.85 8.52
N GLU A 191 17.46 4.67 7.97
CA GLU A 191 17.71 4.74 6.51
C GLU A 191 16.87 3.73 5.72
N SER A 192 16.63 2.56 6.31
CA SER A 192 15.81 1.49 5.72
C SER A 192 14.35 1.47 6.20
N CYS A 193 13.93 2.45 7.02
CA CYS A 193 12.56 2.53 7.52
C CYS A 193 11.59 2.96 6.41
N PRO A 194 10.45 2.25 6.21
CA PRO A 194 9.46 2.63 5.21
C PRO A 194 8.61 3.84 5.63
N SER A 195 8.45 4.07 6.94
CA SER A 195 7.75 5.25 7.48
C SER A 195 8.72 6.42 7.63
N ARG A 196 8.44 7.49 6.91
CA ARG A 196 9.19 8.75 7.08
C ARG A 196 8.93 9.39 8.44
N LYS A 197 7.68 9.32 8.90
CA LYS A 197 7.26 9.90 10.18
C LYS A 197 8.00 9.26 11.37
N LEU A 198 8.07 7.92 11.40
CA LEU A 198 8.85 7.21 12.42
C LEU A 198 10.34 7.54 12.32
N SER A 199 10.89 7.58 11.09
CA SER A 199 12.30 7.90 10.86
C SER A 199 12.67 9.28 11.39
N ASP A 200 11.84 10.31 11.15
CA ASP A 200 12.06 11.67 11.62
C ASP A 200 12.01 11.72 13.16
N ILE A 201 11.01 11.08 13.79
CA ILE A 201 10.88 11.01 15.25
C ILE A 201 12.10 10.36 15.90
N MET A 202 12.56 9.25 15.35
CA MET A 202 13.69 8.51 15.92
C MET A 202 15.01 9.22 15.73
N ASN A 203 15.23 9.89 14.60
CA ASN A 203 16.41 10.71 14.35
C ASN A 203 16.45 11.96 15.25
N ASP A 204 15.29 12.59 15.47
CA ASP A 204 15.15 13.69 16.42
C ASP A 204 15.50 13.24 17.84
N LEU A 205 14.98 12.08 18.27
CA LEU A 205 15.29 11.49 19.59
C LEU A 205 16.78 11.20 19.75
N ALA A 206 17.41 10.62 18.74
CA ALA A 206 18.85 10.37 18.74
C ALA A 206 19.64 11.68 18.88
N THR A 207 19.22 12.72 18.16
CA THR A 207 19.87 14.04 18.20
C THR A 207 19.70 14.73 19.56
N ILE A 208 18.48 14.72 20.12
CA ILE A 208 18.19 15.33 21.42
C ILE A 208 18.96 14.63 22.52
N THR A 209 18.99 13.29 22.52
CA THR A 209 19.70 12.51 23.53
C THR A 209 21.22 12.72 23.43
N SER A 210 21.77 12.80 22.21
CA SER A 210 23.22 13.05 22.02
C SER A 210 23.64 14.44 22.44
N SER A 211 22.73 15.43 22.38
CA SER A 211 22.99 16.82 22.85
C SER A 211 22.66 17.04 24.34
N GLY A 212 22.25 15.99 25.08
CA GLY A 212 21.84 16.12 26.48
C GLY A 212 20.49 16.82 26.68
N GLY A 213 19.67 16.92 25.64
CA GLY A 213 18.36 17.56 25.68
C GLY A 213 17.29 16.72 26.39
N ASP A 214 16.18 17.37 26.70
CA ASP A 214 15.05 16.77 27.43
C ASP A 214 14.14 15.95 26.45
N VAL A 215 14.29 14.64 26.53
CA VAL A 215 13.52 13.67 25.72
C VAL A 215 12.03 13.70 26.08
N TYR A 216 11.69 13.85 27.36
CA TYR A 216 10.31 13.89 27.83
C TYR A 216 9.55 15.08 27.22
N ASN A 217 10.12 16.29 27.33
CA ASN A 217 9.52 17.49 26.77
C ASN A 217 9.40 17.43 25.23
N TYR A 218 10.34 16.80 24.55
CA TYR A 218 10.23 16.53 23.11
C TYR A 218 9.03 15.63 22.81
N LEU A 219 8.89 14.49 23.52
CA LEU A 219 7.80 13.56 23.32
C LEU A 219 6.43 14.16 23.66
N VAL A 220 6.34 15.00 24.71
CA VAL A 220 5.11 15.75 25.02
C VAL A 220 4.67 16.61 23.82
N ARG A 221 5.61 17.36 23.22
CA ARG A 221 5.29 18.20 22.05
C ARG A 221 4.88 17.35 20.85
N LYS A 222 5.53 16.20 20.62
CA LYS A 222 5.17 15.30 19.48
C LYS A 222 3.81 14.66 19.69
N VAL A 223 3.47 14.20 20.90
CA VAL A 223 2.12 13.67 21.21
C VAL A 223 1.06 14.74 20.93
N ASN A 224 1.25 15.95 21.45
CA ASN A 224 0.28 17.03 21.23
C ASN A 224 0.15 17.42 19.76
N ALA A 225 1.23 17.34 18.99
CA ALA A 225 1.20 17.60 17.55
C ALA A 225 0.43 16.49 16.81
N GLU A 226 0.64 15.22 17.19
CA GLU A 226 -0.04 14.08 16.63
C GLU A 226 -1.55 14.12 16.91
N ASP A 227 -1.94 14.42 18.15
CA ASP A 227 -3.35 14.56 18.55
C ASP A 227 -4.05 15.65 17.72
N LYS A 228 -3.39 16.79 17.47
CA LYS A 228 -3.94 17.84 16.60
C LYS A 228 -4.06 17.41 15.15
N GLU A 229 -3.09 16.64 14.64
CA GLU A 229 -3.15 16.09 13.29
C GLU A 229 -4.31 15.13 13.14
N LEU A 230 -4.52 14.21 14.12
CA LEU A 230 -5.64 13.29 14.15
C LEU A 230 -6.97 14.02 14.18
N GLN A 231 -7.14 15.02 15.06
CA GLN A 231 -8.36 15.85 15.12
C GLN A 231 -8.61 16.56 13.78
N SER A 232 -7.57 17.06 13.13
CA SER A 232 -7.70 17.69 11.81
C SER A 232 -8.19 16.71 10.74
N ILE A 233 -7.70 15.46 10.77
CA ILE A 233 -8.14 14.40 9.85
C ILE A 233 -9.59 14.00 10.15
N GLU A 234 -9.97 13.85 11.41
CA GLU A 234 -11.34 13.56 11.82
C GLU A 234 -12.31 14.64 11.37
N ASN A 235 -11.95 15.91 11.57
CA ASN A 235 -12.78 17.04 11.12
C ASN A 235 -12.94 17.04 9.59
N LYS A 236 -11.86 16.79 8.82
CA LYS A 236 -11.97 16.67 7.36
C LYS A 236 -12.86 15.50 6.93
N ASN A 237 -12.83 14.39 7.65
CA ASN A 237 -13.71 13.25 7.37
C ASN A 237 -15.19 13.63 7.61
N ILE A 238 -15.46 14.35 8.71
CA ILE A 238 -16.82 14.86 9.02
C ILE A 238 -17.28 15.83 7.92
N ASP A 239 -16.44 16.78 7.51
CA ASP A 239 -16.76 17.71 6.44
C ASP A 239 -17.04 16.99 5.11
N THR A 240 -16.29 15.97 4.79
CA THR A 240 -16.53 15.12 3.61
C THR A 240 -17.87 14.41 3.68
N LEU A 241 -18.25 13.87 4.84
CA LEU A 241 -19.55 13.24 5.05
C LEU A 241 -20.69 14.24 4.94
N LEU A 242 -20.51 15.47 5.43
CA LEU A 242 -21.49 16.56 5.29
C LEU A 242 -21.73 16.91 3.82
N ILE A 243 -20.64 17.07 3.04
CA ILE A 243 -20.73 17.34 1.59
C ILE A 243 -21.44 16.17 0.87
N LEU A 244 -21.06 14.91 1.19
CA LEU A 244 -21.72 13.74 0.61
C LEU A 244 -23.22 13.71 0.95
N SER A 245 -23.59 14.06 2.16
CA SER A 245 -24.99 14.16 2.58
C SER A 245 -25.76 15.22 1.79
N GLN A 246 -25.15 16.39 1.53
CA GLN A 246 -25.76 17.43 0.70
C GLN A 246 -25.94 16.97 -0.77
N VAL A 247 -24.92 16.34 -1.33
CA VAL A 247 -24.99 15.77 -2.69
C VAL A 247 -26.07 14.70 -2.76
N TYR A 248 -26.20 13.86 -1.73
CA TYR A 248 -27.28 12.85 -1.64
C TYR A 248 -28.67 13.50 -1.75
N VAL A 249 -28.93 14.53 -0.95
CA VAL A 249 -30.24 15.22 -0.95
C VAL A 249 -30.53 15.85 -2.32
N ILE A 250 -29.56 16.53 -2.91
CA ILE A 250 -29.72 17.19 -4.23
C ILE A 250 -29.98 16.13 -5.32
N LEU A 251 -29.20 15.08 -5.35
CA LEU A 251 -29.18 14.13 -6.46
C LEU A 251 -30.33 13.13 -6.38
N LEU A 252 -30.68 12.66 -5.17
CA LEU A 252 -31.70 11.64 -4.98
C LEU A 252 -33.11 12.19 -4.67
N LEU A 253 -33.21 13.42 -4.20
CA LEU A 253 -34.50 14.00 -3.81
C LEU A 253 -34.92 15.13 -4.78
N ILE A 254 -34.04 16.12 -4.99
CA ILE A 254 -34.35 17.31 -5.77
C ILE A 254 -34.33 17.02 -7.28
N ALA A 255 -33.34 16.30 -7.78
CA ALA A 255 -33.22 16.05 -9.21
C ALA A 255 -34.37 15.23 -9.80
N PRO A 256 -34.84 14.11 -9.20
CA PRO A 256 -36.01 13.38 -9.68
C PRO A 256 -37.29 14.21 -9.61
N LEU A 257 -37.46 15.00 -8.55
CA LEU A 257 -38.63 15.86 -8.37
C LEU A 257 -38.68 16.94 -9.45
N PHE A 258 -37.55 17.61 -9.70
CA PHE A 258 -37.41 18.58 -10.77
C PHE A 258 -37.68 17.97 -12.16
N PHE A 259 -37.13 16.77 -12.40
CA PHE A 259 -37.34 16.04 -13.65
C PHE A 259 -38.81 15.67 -13.85
N THR A 260 -39.51 15.22 -12.81
CA THR A 260 -40.95 14.92 -12.87
C THR A 260 -41.80 16.17 -13.16
N ILE A 261 -41.47 17.30 -12.55
CA ILE A 261 -42.15 18.56 -12.81
C ILE A 261 -41.93 18.98 -14.26
N MET A 262 -40.69 18.98 -14.75
CA MET A 262 -40.36 19.39 -16.13
C MET A 262 -41.06 18.49 -17.16
N THR A 263 -41.08 17.17 -16.94
CA THR A 263 -41.77 16.24 -17.86
C THR A 263 -43.29 16.45 -17.85
N SER A 264 -43.86 16.75 -16.68
CA SER A 264 -45.30 17.09 -16.58
C SER A 264 -45.65 18.39 -17.33
N ILE A 265 -44.82 19.42 -17.25
CA ILE A 265 -45.00 20.66 -17.98
C ILE A 265 -44.87 20.45 -19.50
N LEU A 266 -43.85 19.70 -19.92
CA LEU A 266 -43.64 19.36 -21.33
C LEU A 266 -44.82 18.55 -21.91
N SER A 267 -45.37 17.63 -21.16
CA SER A 267 -46.54 16.84 -21.56
C SER A 267 -47.79 17.68 -21.72
N LEU A 268 -47.98 18.73 -20.88
CA LEU A 268 -49.08 19.65 -21.02
C LEU A 268 -48.95 20.54 -22.28
N ILE A 269 -47.75 20.97 -22.63
CA ILE A 269 -47.47 21.72 -23.83
C ILE A 269 -47.68 20.86 -25.10
N ALA A 270 -47.23 19.60 -25.06
CA ALA A 270 -47.36 18.64 -26.16
C ALA A 270 -48.82 18.18 -26.40
N MET A 271 -49.72 18.29 -25.43
CA MET A 271 -51.17 18.02 -25.62
C MET A 271 -51.86 19.02 -26.57
N GLY A 272 -51.20 20.12 -26.90
CA GLY A 272 -51.68 21.09 -27.91
C GLY A 272 -51.36 20.74 -29.36
N ASP A 273 -50.46 19.77 -29.60
CA ASP A 273 -50.05 19.30 -30.92
C ASP A 273 -50.41 17.81 -31.01
N GLU A 274 -51.06 17.36 -32.10
CA GLU A 274 -51.65 15.99 -32.28
C GLU A 274 -50.68 14.81 -32.23
N GLY A 275 -49.50 14.98 -31.62
CA GLY A 275 -48.51 13.95 -31.38
C GLY A 275 -48.39 13.61 -29.91
N GLY A 276 -49.23 12.71 -29.39
CA GLY A 276 -49.11 12.19 -28.03
C GLY A 276 -47.69 11.69 -27.75
N GLY A 277 -46.87 12.53 -27.12
CA GLY A 277 -45.50 12.20 -26.79
C GLY A 277 -45.45 11.03 -25.86
N ASP A 278 -44.68 10.00 -26.24
CA ASP A 278 -44.49 8.76 -25.53
C ASP A 278 -44.03 9.02 -24.09
N ASN A 279 -44.97 9.01 -23.12
CA ASN A 279 -44.63 8.96 -21.70
C ASN A 279 -43.78 7.74 -21.29
N VAL A 280 -43.67 6.76 -22.19
CA VAL A 280 -42.88 5.53 -22.03
C VAL A 280 -41.39 5.83 -21.87
N GLY A 281 -40.81 6.76 -22.65
CA GLY A 281 -39.40 7.14 -22.54
C GLY A 281 -39.07 7.81 -21.20
N THR A 282 -40.00 8.63 -20.69
CA THR A 282 -39.88 9.29 -19.38
C THR A 282 -39.96 8.30 -18.23
N ILE A 283 -40.92 7.38 -18.29
CA ILE A 283 -41.10 6.33 -17.30
C ILE A 283 -39.89 5.39 -17.29
N MET A 284 -39.38 4.99 -18.47
CA MET A 284 -38.15 4.19 -18.61
C MET A 284 -36.93 4.91 -18.06
N GLY A 285 -36.77 6.21 -18.35
CA GLY A 285 -35.69 7.02 -17.81
C GLY A 285 -35.69 7.11 -16.29
N LEU A 286 -36.85 7.26 -15.67
CA LEU A 286 -37.00 7.24 -14.22
C LEU A 286 -36.78 5.84 -13.64
N LEU A 287 -37.31 4.80 -14.26
CA LEU A 287 -37.25 3.43 -13.75
C LEU A 287 -35.80 2.87 -13.76
N PHE A 288 -35.01 3.21 -14.76
CA PHE A 288 -33.62 2.75 -14.87
C PHE A 288 -32.60 3.77 -14.39
N GLY A 289 -32.83 5.05 -14.58
CA GLY A 289 -31.92 6.13 -14.19
C GLY A 289 -31.76 6.28 -12.69
N LEU A 290 -32.86 6.21 -11.93
CA LEU A 290 -32.81 6.33 -10.45
C LEU A 290 -32.04 5.19 -9.79
N PRO A 291 -32.27 3.90 -10.06
CA PRO A 291 -31.48 2.81 -9.49
C PRO A 291 -30.01 2.91 -9.86
N PHE A 292 -29.69 3.32 -11.09
CA PHE A 292 -28.30 3.47 -11.54
C PHE A 292 -27.58 4.59 -10.78
N LEU A 293 -28.25 5.74 -10.56
CA LEU A 293 -27.75 6.84 -9.73
C LEU A 293 -27.55 6.38 -8.27
N TYR A 294 -28.49 5.60 -7.74
CA TYR A 294 -28.39 5.08 -6.38
C TYR A 294 -27.20 4.13 -6.19
N ILE A 295 -26.98 3.23 -7.14
CA ILE A 295 -25.83 2.31 -7.14
C ILE A 295 -24.53 3.10 -7.27
N GLY A 296 -24.48 4.09 -8.17
CA GLY A 296 -23.31 4.96 -8.33
C GLY A 296 -22.95 5.71 -7.05
N PHE A 297 -23.95 6.25 -6.37
CA PHE A 297 -23.75 6.94 -5.09
C PHE A 297 -23.30 5.99 -3.96
N MET A 298 -23.87 4.79 -3.91
CA MET A 298 -23.45 3.75 -2.96
C MET A 298 -22.00 3.33 -3.16
N LEU A 299 -21.55 3.26 -4.40
CA LEU A 299 -20.14 3.02 -4.74
C LEU A 299 -19.25 4.19 -4.27
N VAL A 300 -19.67 5.44 -4.46
CA VAL A 300 -18.91 6.61 -3.97
C VAL A 300 -18.76 6.56 -2.45
N ILE A 301 -19.81 6.26 -1.70
CA ILE A 301 -19.73 6.09 -0.23
C ILE A 301 -18.78 4.94 0.13
N TYR A 302 -18.89 3.82 -0.55
CA TYR A 302 -18.04 2.66 -0.29
C TYR A 302 -16.55 2.97 -0.48
N TYR A 303 -16.19 3.71 -1.53
CA TYR A 303 -14.81 4.14 -1.77
C TYR A 303 -14.35 5.31 -0.89
N SER A 304 -15.28 6.10 -0.34
CA SER A 304 -14.99 7.23 0.56
C SER A 304 -14.75 6.80 2.01
N LYS A 305 -14.75 5.49 2.32
CA LYS A 305 -14.48 5.02 3.69
C LYS A 305 -13.14 5.56 4.17
N PRO A 306 -13.11 6.20 5.35
CA PRO A 306 -11.88 6.78 5.91
C PRO A 306 -10.81 5.71 6.10
N LEU A 307 -9.56 6.06 5.82
CA LEU A 307 -8.39 5.16 5.87
C LEU A 307 -8.22 4.49 7.24
N TYR A 308 -8.73 5.10 8.31
CA TYR A 308 -8.68 4.59 9.69
C TYR A 308 -9.60 3.37 9.96
N ALA A 309 -10.60 3.12 9.12
CA ALA A 309 -11.40 1.90 9.23
C ALA A 309 -10.66 0.63 8.77
N ARG A 310 -9.42 0.76 8.35
CA ARG A 310 -8.54 -0.35 7.93
C ARG A 310 -7.46 -0.68 8.96
N LEU A 311 -7.66 -0.39 10.23
CA LEU A 311 -6.80 -0.95 11.26
C LEU A 311 -7.06 -2.47 11.30
N PRO A 312 -6.07 -3.31 11.11
CA PRO A 312 -6.21 -4.76 11.23
C PRO A 312 -6.30 -5.13 12.72
N VAL A 313 -7.46 -4.88 13.33
CA VAL A 313 -7.75 -5.39 14.68
C VAL A 313 -8.31 -6.81 14.62
N ASP A 314 -8.76 -7.26 13.44
CA ASP A 314 -9.66 -8.42 13.32
C ASP A 314 -9.03 -9.68 12.70
N GLU A 315 -7.71 -9.75 12.40
CA GLU A 315 -7.14 -10.99 11.84
C GLU A 315 -6.68 -12.02 12.89
N GLU A 316 -6.55 -11.64 14.16
CA GLU A 316 -6.15 -12.61 15.21
C GLU A 316 -7.32 -13.41 15.82
N GLU A 317 -8.56 -13.02 15.61
CA GLU A 317 -9.73 -13.74 16.16
C GLU A 317 -10.11 -14.97 15.31
N ASN A 318 -9.70 -15.04 14.06
CA ASN A 318 -9.97 -16.18 13.16
C ASN A 318 -8.94 -17.30 13.20
N GLU A 319 -7.79 -17.13 13.85
CA GLU A 319 -6.80 -18.22 14.03
C GLU A 319 -6.98 -19.00 15.35
N GLN A 320 -7.96 -18.65 16.18
CA GLN A 320 -8.27 -19.35 17.44
C GLN A 320 -9.60 -20.13 17.43
N GLN A 321 -10.26 -20.25 16.29
CA GLN A 321 -11.36 -21.18 16.06
C GLN A 321 -10.94 -22.29 15.08
#